data_c009b8160a64f3215a84f2e7f3b8be37
#
_entry.id   c009b8160a64f3215a84f2e7f3b8be37
#
_cell.length_a   1.000
_cell.length_b   1.000
_cell.length_c   1.000
_cell.angle_alpha   90.00
_cell.angle_beta   90.00
_cell.angle_gamma   90.00
#
_symmetry.space_group_name_H-M   'P 1'
#
loop_
_entity.id
_entity.type
_entity.pdbx_description
1 polymer ?
#
loop_
_entity_poly.entity_id
_entity_poly.type
_entity_poly.pdbx_seq_one_letter_code
_entity_poly.pdbx_strand_id
1 'polypeptide(L)'
;MHWIYAHLIGDYLIQSDWMAQHKKKSSWRCFVHVITYMLPFLLCGLSWWQLVAIAVQHYIIDRNNFVPWFMDIKGSHLFATNACFPWSQIVTDNVLHILWMAFIVWLPVGFKIWLPA
;
A
#
# COMPACT_ATOMS: atom_id res chain seq x y z
N MET A 1 6.86 -2.24 -16.57
CA MET A 1 7.41 -2.53 -15.22
C MET A 1 6.40 -3.36 -14.44
N HIS A 2 6.88 -4.32 -13.70
CA HIS A 2 5.99 -5.08 -12.81
C HIS A 2 5.60 -4.23 -11.61
N TRP A 3 4.34 -4.35 -11.17
CA TRP A 3 3.79 -3.53 -10.09
C TRP A 3 4.50 -3.71 -8.74
N ILE A 4 5.10 -4.90 -8.49
CA ILE A 4 5.92 -5.11 -7.28
C ILE A 4 7.11 -4.15 -7.24
N TYR A 5 7.80 -4.00 -8.36
CA TYR A 5 8.94 -3.07 -8.44
C TYR A 5 8.49 -1.62 -8.27
N ALA A 6 7.35 -1.26 -8.84
CA ALA A 6 6.78 0.07 -8.66
C ALA A 6 6.48 0.35 -7.17
N HIS A 7 5.91 -0.62 -6.46
CA HIS A 7 5.65 -0.51 -5.02
C HIS A 7 6.94 -0.27 -4.23
N LEU A 8 7.98 -1.09 -4.48
CA LEU A 8 9.25 -0.96 -3.76
C LEU A 8 9.93 0.37 -4.03
N ILE A 9 9.91 0.83 -5.29
CA ILE A 9 10.48 2.14 -5.65
C ILE A 9 9.71 3.25 -4.93
N GLY A 10 8.39 3.22 -4.96
CA GLY A 10 7.55 4.26 -4.37
C GLY A 10 7.69 4.35 -2.85
N ASP A 11 7.73 3.22 -2.16
CA ASP A 11 7.77 3.21 -0.69
C ASP A 11 9.18 3.35 -0.11
N TYR A 12 10.20 2.89 -0.81
CA TYR A 12 11.53 2.83 -0.22
C TYR A 12 12.55 3.75 -0.87
N LEU A 13 12.48 3.98 -2.18
CA LEU A 13 13.47 4.79 -2.88
C LEU A 13 13.06 6.25 -3.05
N ILE A 14 11.77 6.52 -3.28
CA ILE A 14 11.26 7.88 -3.51
C ILE A 14 10.82 8.55 -2.21
N GLN A 15 10.30 7.78 -1.25
CA GLN A 15 9.77 8.34 -0.02
C GLN A 15 10.89 9.06 0.75
N SER A 16 10.68 10.35 1.02
CA SER A 16 11.60 11.15 1.84
C SER A 16 11.28 11.02 3.33
N ASP A 17 12.22 11.43 4.18
CA ASP A 17 12.01 11.48 5.63
C ASP A 17 10.81 12.36 5.99
N TRP A 18 10.64 13.48 5.28
CA TRP A 18 9.51 14.39 5.48
C TRP A 18 8.16 13.67 5.29
N MET A 19 8.05 12.82 4.28
CA MET A 19 6.84 12.02 4.03
C MET A 19 6.69 10.90 5.07
N ALA A 20 7.75 10.14 5.30
CA ALA A 20 7.73 8.95 6.16
C ALA A 20 7.37 9.28 7.61
N GLN A 21 7.93 10.37 8.14
CA GLN A 21 7.74 10.75 9.54
C GLN A 21 6.38 11.36 9.84
N HIS A 22 5.71 11.94 8.85
CA HIS A 22 4.52 12.78 9.08
C HIS A 22 3.28 12.36 8.30
N LYS A 23 3.35 11.31 7.47
CA LYS A 23 2.20 10.89 6.64
C LYS A 23 0.97 10.52 7.46
N LYS A 24 1.15 10.03 8.68
CA LYS A 24 0.03 9.69 9.58
C LYS A 24 -0.52 10.89 10.35
N LYS A 25 0.21 11.99 10.42
CA LYS A 25 -0.16 13.18 11.17
C LYS A 25 -0.65 14.32 10.29
N SER A 26 -0.31 14.30 9.00
CA SER A 26 -0.65 15.36 8.06
C SER A 26 -1.23 14.78 6.79
N SER A 27 -2.48 15.15 6.49
CA SER A 27 -3.14 14.70 5.26
C SER A 27 -2.40 15.19 4.01
N TRP A 28 -1.83 16.40 4.05
CA TRP A 28 -1.04 16.93 2.94
C TRP A 28 0.22 16.09 2.68
N ARG A 29 0.96 15.75 3.73
CA ARG A 29 2.19 14.96 3.60
C ARG A 29 1.89 13.54 3.11
N CYS A 30 0.80 12.95 3.59
CA CYS A 30 0.34 11.66 3.09
C CYS A 30 -0.06 11.74 1.62
N PHE A 31 -0.76 12.79 1.23
CA PHE A 31 -1.15 13.02 -0.16
C PHE A 31 0.06 13.14 -1.09
N VAL A 32 1.06 13.93 -0.68
CA VAL A 32 2.32 14.06 -1.44
C VAL A 32 3.02 12.71 -1.56
N HIS A 33 3.08 11.92 -0.47
CA HIS A 33 3.65 10.59 -0.51
C HIS A 33 2.92 9.69 -1.51
N VAL A 34 1.58 9.69 -1.49
CA VAL A 34 0.79 8.86 -2.41
C VAL A 34 1.00 9.27 -3.87
N ILE A 35 1.03 10.57 -4.15
CA ILE A 35 1.27 11.05 -5.51
C ILE A 35 2.65 10.60 -6.01
N THR A 36 3.70 10.79 -5.22
CA THR A 36 5.05 10.34 -5.60
C THR A 36 5.15 8.82 -5.68
N TYR A 37 4.47 8.11 -4.78
CA TYR A 37 4.38 6.66 -4.80
C TYR A 37 3.77 6.13 -6.11
N MET A 38 2.77 6.83 -6.64
CA MET A 38 2.08 6.40 -7.86
C MET A 38 2.88 6.63 -9.14
N LEU A 39 3.91 7.47 -9.13
CA LEU A 39 4.67 7.77 -10.34
C LEU A 39 5.25 6.53 -11.02
N PRO A 40 5.91 5.59 -10.33
CA PRO A 40 6.40 4.36 -10.97
C PRO A 40 5.28 3.50 -11.54
N PHE A 41 4.07 3.55 -10.97
CA PHE A 41 2.95 2.75 -11.45
C PHE A 41 2.46 3.17 -12.84
N LEU A 42 2.76 4.38 -13.28
CA LEU A 42 2.46 4.83 -14.63
C LEU A 42 3.18 4.00 -15.69
N LEU A 43 4.28 3.34 -15.32
CA LEU A 43 5.06 2.47 -16.20
C LEU A 43 4.59 1.00 -16.18
N CYS A 44 3.56 0.69 -15.39
CA CYS A 44 3.08 -0.69 -15.22
C CYS A 44 2.00 -1.10 -16.24
N GLY A 45 1.50 -0.16 -17.03
CA GLY A 45 0.45 -0.45 -18.01
C GLY A 45 -0.92 -0.74 -17.38
N LEU A 46 -1.18 -0.20 -16.18
CA LEU A 46 -2.45 -0.40 -15.49
C LEU A 46 -3.52 0.56 -16.00
N SER A 47 -4.79 0.13 -15.91
CA SER A 47 -5.94 0.97 -16.22
C SER A 47 -6.07 2.10 -15.22
N TRP A 48 -6.73 3.20 -15.61
CA TRP A 48 -6.93 4.35 -14.71
C TRP A 48 -7.63 3.98 -13.41
N TRP A 49 -8.63 3.09 -13.47
CA TRP A 49 -9.35 2.66 -12.26
C TRP A 49 -8.47 1.83 -11.32
N GLN A 50 -7.54 1.04 -11.89
CA GLN A 50 -6.57 0.30 -11.09
C GLN A 50 -5.61 1.24 -10.37
N LEU A 51 -5.13 2.27 -11.06
CA LEU A 51 -4.29 3.31 -10.47
C LEU A 51 -5.00 4.03 -9.33
N VAL A 52 -6.26 4.42 -9.55
CA VAL A 52 -7.06 5.08 -8.50
C VAL A 52 -7.28 4.16 -7.30
N ALA A 53 -7.64 2.90 -7.54
CA ALA A 53 -7.86 1.93 -6.46
C ALA A 53 -6.60 1.71 -5.61
N ILE A 54 -5.43 1.61 -6.24
CA ILE A 54 -4.16 1.47 -5.53
C ILE A 54 -3.84 2.73 -4.72
N ALA A 55 -4.01 3.91 -5.32
CA ALA A 55 -3.73 5.18 -4.66
C ALA A 55 -4.63 5.40 -3.43
N VAL A 56 -5.93 5.14 -3.56
CA VAL A 56 -6.90 5.34 -2.47
C VAL A 56 -6.59 4.40 -1.30
N GLN A 57 -6.35 3.14 -1.56
CA GLN A 57 -6.02 2.18 -0.52
C GLN A 57 -4.71 2.56 0.19
N HIS A 58 -3.70 2.94 -0.58
CA HIS A 58 -2.41 3.35 -0.03
C HIS A 58 -2.57 4.56 0.88
N TYR A 59 -3.34 5.57 0.44
CA TYR A 59 -3.63 6.75 1.26
C TYR A 59 -4.34 6.40 2.56
N ILE A 60 -5.37 5.56 2.50
CA ILE A 60 -6.15 5.20 3.69
C ILE A 60 -5.28 4.49 4.72
N ILE A 61 -4.47 3.53 4.29
CA ILE A 61 -3.61 2.76 5.20
C ILE A 61 -2.50 3.63 5.78
N ASP A 62 -1.85 4.43 4.94
CA ASP A 62 -0.72 5.25 5.39
C ASP A 62 -1.15 6.44 6.25
N ARG A 63 -2.35 6.99 6.00
CA ARG A 63 -2.84 8.14 6.78
C ARG A 63 -3.40 7.75 8.15
N ASN A 64 -3.89 6.53 8.29
CA ASN A 64 -4.59 6.05 9.49
C ASN A 64 -3.77 5.01 10.23
N ASN A 65 -4.19 4.70 11.46
CA ASN A 65 -3.59 3.65 12.29
C ASN A 65 -4.21 2.28 12.00
N PHE A 66 -4.45 1.97 10.72
CA PHE A 66 -5.09 0.73 10.31
C PHE A 66 -4.24 -0.50 10.64
N VAL A 67 -2.93 -0.44 10.41
CA VAL A 67 -2.05 -1.59 10.59
C VAL A 67 -2.00 -2.06 12.05
N PRO A 68 -1.69 -1.20 13.04
CA PRO A 68 -1.73 -1.63 14.44
C PRO A 68 -3.13 -2.06 14.89
N TRP A 69 -4.18 -1.38 14.42
CA TRP A 69 -5.56 -1.77 14.72
C TRP A 69 -5.88 -3.17 14.19
N PHE A 70 -5.50 -3.45 12.95
CA PHE A 70 -5.69 -4.76 12.33
C PHE A 70 -4.92 -5.85 13.09
N MET A 71 -3.68 -5.58 13.47
CA MET A 71 -2.86 -6.53 14.22
C MET A 71 -3.46 -6.83 15.60
N ASP A 72 -4.03 -5.83 16.28
CA ASP A 72 -4.72 -6.02 17.56
C ASP A 72 -5.96 -6.91 17.40
N ILE A 73 -6.80 -6.63 16.41
CA ILE A 73 -8.04 -7.38 16.18
C ILE A 73 -7.77 -8.84 15.85
N LYS A 74 -6.76 -9.13 15.04
CA LYS A 74 -6.43 -10.51 14.72
C LYS A 74 -5.64 -11.25 15.81
N GLY A 75 -5.38 -10.59 16.94
CA GLY A 75 -4.71 -11.21 18.08
C GLY A 75 -3.19 -11.17 18.02
N SER A 76 -2.61 -10.22 17.29
CA SER A 76 -1.14 -10.07 17.17
C SER A 76 -0.61 -8.83 17.88
N HIS A 77 -1.24 -8.42 18.98
CA HIS A 77 -0.85 -7.21 19.70
C HIS A 77 0.62 -7.27 20.17
N LEU A 78 1.06 -8.38 20.72
CA LEU A 78 2.44 -8.54 21.18
C LEU A 78 3.43 -8.46 20.02
N PHE A 79 3.11 -9.06 18.89
CA PHE A 79 3.93 -8.96 17.68
C PHE A 79 4.03 -7.51 17.19
N ALA A 80 2.94 -6.75 17.30
CA ALA A 80 2.89 -5.36 16.85
C ALA A 80 3.65 -4.40 17.76
N THR A 81 3.73 -4.67 19.08
CA THR A 81 4.17 -3.69 20.07
C THR A 81 5.40 -4.09 20.88
N ASN A 82 5.85 -5.34 20.77
CA ASN A 82 6.96 -5.86 21.56
C ASN A 82 8.31 -5.68 20.83
N ALA A 83 9.26 -6.58 21.07
CA ALA A 83 10.63 -6.50 20.56
C ALA A 83 10.72 -6.36 19.03
N CYS A 84 9.67 -6.76 18.30
CA CYS A 84 9.62 -6.66 16.83
C CYS A 84 9.15 -5.29 16.33
N PHE A 85 8.69 -4.39 17.20
CA PHE A 85 8.29 -3.04 16.80
C PHE A 85 9.52 -2.18 16.44
N PRO A 86 9.51 -1.35 15.40
CA PRO A 86 8.43 -1.13 14.42
C PRO A 86 8.46 -2.07 13.21
N TRP A 87 9.41 -2.97 13.13
CA TRP A 87 9.62 -3.86 12.00
C TRP A 87 8.37 -4.67 11.66
N SER A 88 7.70 -5.23 12.68
CA SER A 88 6.50 -6.04 12.49
C SER A 88 5.37 -5.27 11.82
N GLN A 89 5.18 -4.00 12.19
CA GLN A 89 4.15 -3.16 11.57
C GLN A 89 4.51 -2.79 10.14
N ILE A 90 5.79 -2.55 9.85
CA ILE A 90 6.26 -2.26 8.49
C ILE A 90 6.02 -3.45 7.56
N VAL A 91 6.33 -4.67 8.02
CA VAL A 91 6.10 -5.88 7.24
C VAL A 91 4.61 -6.10 6.99
N THR A 92 3.78 -5.93 8.00
CA THR A 92 2.31 -6.07 7.86
C THR A 92 1.75 -5.04 6.89
N ASP A 93 2.19 -3.80 6.97
CA ASP A 93 1.82 -2.73 6.05
C ASP A 93 2.14 -3.11 4.60
N ASN A 94 3.36 -3.59 4.35
CA ASN A 94 3.77 -4.04 3.03
C ASN A 94 2.93 -5.20 2.51
N VAL A 95 2.66 -6.19 3.35
CA VAL A 95 1.83 -7.34 2.97
C VAL A 95 0.43 -6.89 2.56
N LEU A 96 -0.18 -5.98 3.32
CA LEU A 96 -1.50 -5.46 2.98
C LEU A 96 -1.51 -4.72 1.64
N HIS A 97 -0.50 -3.90 1.37
CA HIS A 97 -0.39 -3.20 0.09
C HIS A 97 -0.18 -4.17 -1.07
N ILE A 98 0.70 -5.14 -0.91
CA ILE A 98 1.01 -6.13 -1.95
C ILE A 98 -0.21 -6.99 -2.28
N LEU A 99 -0.94 -7.46 -1.25
CA LEU A 99 -2.14 -8.26 -1.46
C LEU A 99 -3.24 -7.48 -2.16
N TRP A 100 -3.41 -6.20 -1.81
CA TRP A 100 -4.38 -5.35 -2.49
C TRP A 100 -4.03 -5.14 -3.96
N MET A 101 -2.76 -4.84 -4.24
CA MET A 101 -2.31 -4.67 -5.63
C MET A 101 -2.48 -5.94 -6.43
N ALA A 102 -2.13 -7.09 -5.87
CA ALA A 102 -2.32 -8.38 -6.53
C ALA A 102 -3.79 -8.62 -6.86
N PHE A 103 -4.69 -8.30 -5.93
CA PHE A 103 -6.13 -8.41 -6.14
C PHE A 103 -6.62 -7.47 -7.25
N ILE A 104 -6.21 -6.21 -7.23
CA ILE A 104 -6.63 -5.22 -8.23
C ILE A 104 -6.11 -5.57 -9.62
N VAL A 105 -4.89 -6.06 -9.72
CA VAL A 105 -4.32 -6.48 -11.01
C VAL A 105 -4.99 -7.77 -11.52
N TRP A 106 -5.35 -8.67 -10.60
CA TRP A 106 -6.02 -9.92 -10.94
C TRP A 106 -7.46 -9.73 -11.42
N LEU A 107 -8.19 -8.75 -10.90
CA LEU A 107 -9.63 -8.58 -11.13
C LEU A 107 -10.03 -8.66 -12.61
N PRO A 108 -9.40 -7.92 -13.57
CA PRO A 108 -9.81 -8.00 -14.96
C PRO A 108 -9.59 -9.38 -15.56
N VAL A 109 -8.49 -10.06 -15.20
CA VAL A 109 -8.14 -11.39 -15.70
C VAL A 109 -9.04 -12.45 -15.07
N GLY A 110 -9.19 -12.43 -13.75
CA GLY A 110 -10.05 -13.36 -13.03
C GLY A 110 -11.51 -13.22 -13.43
N PHE A 111 -11.97 -11.99 -13.65
CA PHE A 111 -13.35 -11.73 -14.09
C PHE A 111 -13.62 -12.32 -15.49
N LYS A 112 -12.64 -12.22 -16.40
CA LYS A 112 -12.76 -12.81 -17.74
C LYS A 112 -12.84 -14.33 -17.72
N ILE A 113 -12.21 -14.99 -16.76
CA ILE A 113 -12.30 -16.45 -16.60
C ILE A 113 -13.71 -16.90 -16.21
N TRP A 114 -14.43 -16.09 -15.43
CA TRP A 114 -15.76 -16.40 -14.94
C TRP A 114 -16.87 -15.98 -15.87
N LEU A 115 -16.62 -15.10 -16.85
CA LEU A 115 -17.62 -14.68 -17.83
C LEU A 115 -17.69 -15.70 -18.97
N PRO A 116 -18.91 -16.11 -19.39
CA PRO A 116 -19.05 -16.92 -20.59
C PRO A 116 -18.53 -16.16 -21.79
N ALA A 117 -17.83 -16.87 -22.64
CA ALA A 117 -17.23 -16.30 -23.84
C ALA A 117 -18.30 -15.73 -24.78
#